data_a2a4cb79c858bd3dae63ae587c4d79c2
#
_entry.id   a2a4cb79c858bd3dae63ae587c4d79c2
#
_cell.length_a   1.000
_cell.length_b   1.000
_cell.length_c   1.000
_cell.angle_alpha   90.00
_cell.angle_beta   90.00
_cell.angle_gamma   90.00
#
_symmetry.space_group_name_H-M   'P 1'
#
loop_
_entity.id
_entity.type
_entity.pdbx_description
1 polymer ?
#
loop_
_entity_poly.entity_id
_entity_poly.type
_entity_poly.pdbx_seq_one_letter_code
_entity_poly.pdbx_strand_id
1 'polypeptide(L)'
;MLFNMESGNFEGVRRVQTLYDRMLDDQSGTEGQLLEKMVSGRYLGELVRLAVCDLSSPLSSPLDSKKTRFSDWIGTQSALRVPYGFTTEHLSDVAYDSSNGLSSAGMLLSALGVSASTLSERRLLRRICRLVADRSARLVAMGLAATALYIDPGLKATHVVAADGSLF
;
A
#
# COMPACT_ATOMS: atom_id res chain seq x y z
N MET A 1 -25.64 -19.98 9.20
CA MET A 1 -24.85 -19.49 10.33
C MET A 1 -24.05 -18.30 9.85
N LEU A 2 -24.03 -17.19 10.57
CA LEU A 2 -23.30 -15.97 10.21
C LEU A 2 -22.08 -15.86 11.11
N PHE A 3 -20.89 -15.61 10.53
CA PHE A 3 -19.65 -15.34 11.28
C PHE A 3 -19.22 -13.91 11.00
N ASN A 4 -19.10 -13.10 12.05
CA ASN A 4 -18.44 -11.80 11.97
C ASN A 4 -16.95 -12.02 12.26
N MET A 5 -16.09 -11.59 11.35
CA MET A 5 -14.67 -11.97 11.42
C MET A 5 -13.79 -11.01 12.20
N GLU A 6 -14.16 -9.74 12.40
CA GLU A 6 -13.34 -8.75 13.09
C GLU A 6 -11.81 -8.89 12.85
N SER A 7 -11.45 -9.23 11.61
CA SER A 7 -10.11 -9.68 11.25
C SER A 7 -9.03 -8.60 11.36
N GLY A 8 -9.42 -7.32 11.48
CA GLY A 8 -8.49 -6.19 11.64
C GLY A 8 -7.49 -6.38 12.78
N ASN A 9 -7.92 -7.03 13.86
CA ASN A 9 -7.11 -7.29 15.05
C ASN A 9 -6.21 -8.53 14.95
N PHE A 10 -6.15 -9.20 13.81
CA PHE A 10 -5.34 -10.41 13.68
C PHE A 10 -3.84 -10.10 13.77
N GLU A 11 -3.20 -10.53 14.85
CA GLU A 11 -1.78 -10.27 15.13
C GLU A 11 -0.82 -11.26 14.46
N GLY A 12 -1.30 -12.39 13.96
CA GLY A 12 -0.47 -13.40 13.28
C GLY A 12 0.30 -12.85 12.09
N VAL A 13 -0.14 -11.70 11.54
CA VAL A 13 0.54 -10.99 10.44
C VAL A 13 1.85 -10.31 10.85
N ARG A 14 2.22 -10.25 12.14
CA ARG A 14 3.52 -9.70 12.59
C ARG A 14 4.70 -10.31 11.85
N ARG A 15 4.63 -11.60 11.50
CA ARG A 15 5.70 -12.33 10.81
C ARG A 15 5.93 -11.87 9.37
N VAL A 16 4.94 -11.22 8.77
CA VAL A 16 4.98 -10.74 7.38
C VAL A 16 5.00 -9.21 7.27
N GLN A 17 5.16 -8.53 8.41
CA GLN A 17 5.34 -7.07 8.42
C GLN A 17 6.66 -6.68 7.76
N THR A 18 6.59 -5.64 6.95
CA THR A 18 7.75 -4.94 6.40
C THR A 18 8.21 -3.82 7.34
N LEU A 19 9.31 -3.16 6.99
CA LEU A 19 9.73 -1.93 7.66
C LEU A 19 8.62 -0.86 7.60
N TYR A 20 7.96 -0.71 6.45
CA TYR A 20 6.94 0.32 6.24
C TYR A 20 5.67 0.06 7.07
N ASP A 21 5.31 -1.20 7.30
CA ASP A 21 4.19 -1.54 8.19
C ASP A 21 4.50 -1.12 9.63
N ARG A 22 5.73 -1.33 10.08
CA ARG A 22 6.16 -0.89 11.44
C ARG A 22 6.20 0.62 11.55
N MET A 23 6.73 1.32 10.54
CA MET A 23 6.71 2.79 10.50
C MET A 23 5.29 3.35 10.55
N LEU A 24 4.36 2.71 9.83
CA LEU A 24 2.96 3.09 9.85
C LEU A 24 2.32 2.83 11.24
N ASP A 25 2.63 1.69 11.86
CA ASP A 25 2.14 1.34 13.19
C ASP A 25 2.57 2.37 14.23
N ASP A 26 3.85 2.75 14.23
CA ASP A 26 4.42 3.77 15.11
C ASP A 26 3.78 5.16 14.88
N GLN A 27 3.48 5.52 13.63
CA GLN A 27 2.89 6.82 13.27
C GLN A 27 1.39 6.92 13.56
N SER A 28 0.68 5.80 13.53
CA SER A 28 -0.79 5.80 13.55
C SER A 28 -1.37 6.24 14.90
N GLY A 29 -0.59 6.18 15.97
CA GLY A 29 -1.03 6.50 17.33
C GLY A 29 -2.12 5.54 17.87
N THR A 30 -2.43 4.47 17.14
CA THR A 30 -3.37 3.43 17.55
C THR A 30 -2.60 2.12 17.76
N GLU A 31 -2.76 1.50 18.92
CA GLU A 31 -2.20 0.17 19.18
C GLU A 31 -3.07 -0.92 18.52
N GLY A 32 -2.43 -2.00 18.09
CA GLY A 32 -3.12 -3.14 17.50
C GLY A 32 -3.59 -2.92 16.07
N GLN A 33 -4.62 -3.66 15.67
CA GLN A 33 -5.23 -3.62 14.33
C GLN A 33 -4.23 -3.80 13.19
N LEU A 34 -3.26 -4.69 13.38
CA LEU A 34 -2.13 -4.85 12.45
C LEU A 34 -2.59 -5.26 11.05
N LEU A 35 -3.52 -6.22 10.95
CA LEU A 35 -4.02 -6.62 9.64
C LEU A 35 -4.76 -5.47 8.97
N GLU A 36 -5.58 -4.71 9.70
CA GLU A 36 -6.27 -3.55 9.16
C GLU A 36 -5.30 -2.54 8.56
N LYS A 37 -4.22 -2.20 9.27
CA LYS A 37 -3.19 -1.28 8.78
C LYS A 37 -2.50 -1.76 7.49
N MET A 38 -2.47 -3.08 7.27
CA MET A 38 -1.85 -3.69 6.09
C MET A 38 -2.79 -3.84 4.90
N VAL A 39 -4.13 -3.74 5.11
CA VAL A 39 -5.13 -4.03 4.06
C VAL A 39 -6.20 -2.96 3.86
N SER A 40 -6.40 -2.09 4.83
CA SER A 40 -7.47 -1.08 4.75
C SER A 40 -7.13 0.06 3.80
N GLY A 41 -8.14 0.52 3.08
CA GLY A 41 -8.05 1.69 2.19
C GLY A 41 -7.53 2.96 2.84
N ARG A 42 -7.67 3.09 4.15
CA ARG A 42 -7.11 4.21 4.90
C ARG A 42 -5.57 4.26 4.83
N TYR A 43 -4.90 3.11 4.76
CA TYR A 43 -3.46 3.01 5.02
C TYR A 43 -2.63 2.64 3.80
N LEU A 44 -3.21 2.02 2.75
CA LEU A 44 -2.42 1.53 1.61
C LEU A 44 -1.67 2.63 0.87
N GLY A 45 -2.28 3.80 0.73
CA GLY A 45 -1.61 4.96 0.14
C GLY A 45 -0.42 5.43 0.98
N GLU A 46 -0.57 5.44 2.30
CA GLU A 46 0.51 5.80 3.21
C GLU A 46 1.68 4.82 3.15
N LEU A 47 1.43 3.52 3.02
CA LEU A 47 2.48 2.52 2.81
C LEU A 47 3.29 2.81 1.53
N VAL A 48 2.61 3.19 0.43
CA VAL A 48 3.29 3.63 -0.80
C VAL A 48 4.12 4.88 -0.54
N ARG A 49 3.56 5.88 0.15
CA ARG A 49 4.27 7.12 0.47
C ARG A 49 5.54 6.85 1.27
N LEU A 50 5.45 6.04 2.31
CA LEU A 50 6.61 5.66 3.14
C LEU A 50 7.70 4.98 2.31
N ALA A 51 7.33 4.04 1.44
CA ALA A 51 8.28 3.38 0.55
C ALA A 51 8.94 4.35 -0.44
N VAL A 52 8.18 5.30 -1.01
CA VAL A 52 8.72 6.31 -1.91
C VAL A 52 9.64 7.27 -1.17
N CYS A 53 9.28 7.70 0.04
CA CYS A 53 10.12 8.56 0.87
C CYS A 53 11.45 7.90 1.24
N ASP A 54 11.42 6.62 1.61
CA ASP A 54 12.62 5.85 1.92
C ASP A 54 13.54 5.74 0.69
N LEU A 55 12.99 5.35 -0.47
CA LEU A 55 13.74 5.29 -1.72
C LEU A 55 14.25 6.64 -2.22
N SER A 56 13.70 7.74 -1.71
CA SER A 56 14.16 9.11 -2.01
C SER A 56 15.28 9.57 -1.07
N SER A 57 15.52 8.85 0.02
CA SER A 57 16.54 9.20 1.01
C SER A 57 17.93 8.82 0.52
N PRO A 58 18.94 9.71 0.64
CA PRO A 58 20.33 9.39 0.28
C PRO A 58 20.94 8.28 1.15
N LEU A 59 20.33 7.97 2.30
CA LEU A 59 20.78 6.92 3.22
C LEU A 59 20.35 5.52 2.82
N SER A 60 19.36 5.37 1.92
CA SER A 60 18.75 4.08 1.59
C SER A 60 19.48 3.28 0.52
N SER A 61 20.53 3.81 -0.09
CA SER A 61 21.29 3.12 -1.13
C SER A 61 22.76 2.92 -0.73
N PRO A 62 23.12 1.75 -0.20
CA PRO A 62 24.53 1.42 0.05
C PRO A 62 25.35 1.12 -1.23
N LEU A 63 24.73 1.06 -2.40
CA LEU A 63 25.33 0.49 -3.60
C LEU A 63 25.69 1.47 -4.72
N ASP A 64 25.30 2.75 -4.63
CA ASP A 64 25.78 3.70 -5.63
C ASP A 64 25.67 5.16 -5.16
N SER A 65 26.76 5.89 -5.23
CA SER A 65 26.86 7.33 -4.98
C SER A 65 26.18 8.19 -6.06
N LYS A 66 25.41 7.58 -6.97
CA LYS A 66 24.64 8.24 -8.00
C LYS A 66 23.18 8.26 -7.64
N LYS A 67 22.66 9.46 -7.32
CA LYS A 67 21.26 9.90 -7.18
C LYS A 67 20.24 8.75 -7.10
N THR A 68 19.65 8.58 -5.92
CA THR A 68 18.46 7.73 -5.77
C THR A 68 17.41 8.15 -6.82
N ARG A 69 16.67 7.21 -7.39
CA ARG A 69 15.74 7.47 -8.51
C ARG A 69 14.65 8.48 -8.20
N PHE A 70 14.39 8.74 -6.93
CA PHE A 70 13.39 9.69 -6.44
C PHE A 70 14.01 10.87 -5.68
N SER A 71 15.34 11.08 -5.73
CA SER A 71 16.03 12.09 -4.91
C SER A 71 15.48 13.51 -5.07
N ASP A 72 14.93 13.82 -6.24
CA ASP A 72 14.43 15.15 -6.57
C ASP A 72 12.89 15.27 -6.41
N TRP A 73 12.21 14.16 -6.03
CA TRP A 73 10.75 14.15 -5.91
C TRP A 73 10.22 14.87 -4.69
N ILE A 74 10.95 14.78 -3.58
CA ILE A 74 10.48 15.32 -2.30
C ILE A 74 11.00 16.73 -2.10
N GLY A 75 10.57 17.63 -2.96
CA GLY A 75 10.74 19.07 -2.77
C GLY A 75 10.06 19.57 -1.48
N THR A 76 10.41 20.76 -1.03
CA THR A 76 9.89 21.34 0.23
C THR A 76 8.37 21.48 0.25
N GLN A 77 7.74 21.59 -0.92
CA GLN A 77 6.29 21.78 -1.10
C GLN A 77 5.54 20.50 -1.51
N SER A 78 6.23 19.35 -1.59
CA SER A 78 5.57 18.11 -2.00
C SER A 78 4.62 17.57 -0.93
N ALA A 79 3.41 17.19 -1.33
CA ALA A 79 2.45 16.49 -0.49
C ALA A 79 2.98 15.16 0.05
N LEU A 80 3.98 14.56 -0.62
CA LEU A 80 4.66 13.35 -0.15
C LEU A 80 5.41 13.54 1.19
N ARG A 81 5.66 14.77 1.62
CA ARG A 81 6.23 15.06 2.96
C ARG A 81 5.21 14.98 4.08
N VAL A 82 3.95 15.10 3.74
CA VAL A 82 2.86 15.13 4.71
C VAL A 82 2.35 13.70 4.91
N PRO A 83 2.22 13.20 6.15
CA PRO A 83 1.57 11.92 6.40
C PRO A 83 0.21 11.85 5.69
N TYR A 84 -0.06 10.72 5.06
CA TYR A 84 -1.27 10.49 4.24
C TYR A 84 -1.43 11.40 3.02
N GLY A 85 -0.42 12.16 2.61
CA GLY A 85 -0.43 12.99 1.41
C GLY A 85 -0.49 12.21 0.09
N PHE A 86 -0.23 10.91 0.12
CA PHE A 86 -0.51 9.98 -0.97
C PHE A 86 -1.60 9.00 -0.50
N THR A 87 -2.79 9.12 -1.10
CA THR A 87 -3.98 8.36 -0.68
C THR A 87 -4.07 7.01 -1.40
N THR A 88 -4.97 6.15 -0.95
CA THR A 88 -5.26 4.87 -1.63
C THR A 88 -5.96 5.09 -2.98
N GLU A 89 -6.70 6.17 -3.16
CA GLU A 89 -7.21 6.60 -4.45
C GLU A 89 -6.05 6.87 -5.42
N HIS A 90 -5.05 7.66 -5.00
CA HIS A 90 -3.82 7.88 -5.78
C HIS A 90 -3.10 6.58 -6.12
N LEU A 91 -3.03 5.62 -5.17
CA LEU A 91 -2.47 4.29 -5.43
C LEU A 91 -3.23 3.60 -6.57
N SER A 92 -4.56 3.61 -6.53
CA SER A 92 -5.41 2.97 -7.54
C SER A 92 -5.23 3.63 -8.91
N ASP A 93 -5.25 4.96 -8.98
CA ASP A 93 -5.04 5.73 -10.21
C ASP A 93 -3.71 5.37 -10.87
N VAL A 94 -2.63 5.29 -10.07
CA VAL A 94 -1.30 4.93 -10.58
C VAL A 94 -1.21 3.46 -10.96
N ALA A 95 -1.75 2.56 -10.15
CA ALA A 95 -1.66 1.11 -10.39
C ALA A 95 -2.37 0.69 -11.68
N TYR A 96 -3.50 1.31 -11.98
CA TYR A 96 -4.34 1.01 -13.14
C TYR A 96 -4.17 1.99 -14.31
N ASP A 97 -3.22 2.94 -14.22
CA ASP A 97 -2.94 3.87 -15.32
C ASP A 97 -2.58 3.09 -16.59
N SER A 98 -3.47 3.13 -17.57
CA SER A 98 -3.28 2.55 -18.91
C SER A 98 -2.94 3.60 -19.98
N SER A 99 -2.77 4.87 -19.57
CA SER A 99 -2.47 5.95 -20.49
C SER A 99 -1.08 5.80 -21.11
N ASN A 100 -0.91 6.38 -22.31
CA ASN A 100 0.38 6.33 -22.98
C ASN A 100 1.44 7.08 -22.16
N GLY A 101 2.56 6.41 -21.90
CA GLY A 101 3.66 6.97 -21.09
C GLY A 101 3.31 7.21 -19.62
N LEU A 102 2.22 6.60 -19.10
CA LEU A 102 1.70 6.84 -17.74
C LEU A 102 1.48 8.34 -17.49
N SER A 103 0.81 8.99 -18.43
CA SER A 103 0.57 10.44 -18.35
C SER A 103 -0.35 10.82 -17.19
N SER A 104 -1.33 9.98 -16.84
CA SER A 104 -2.21 10.21 -15.69
C SER A 104 -1.43 10.20 -14.38
N ALA A 105 -0.53 9.22 -14.21
CA ALA A 105 0.38 9.20 -13.07
C ALA A 105 1.31 10.43 -13.04
N GLY A 106 1.75 10.90 -14.20
CA GLY A 106 2.56 12.14 -14.31
C GLY A 106 1.78 13.38 -13.88
N MET A 107 0.53 13.52 -14.28
CA MET A 107 -0.34 14.62 -13.86
C MET A 107 -0.62 14.59 -12.35
N LEU A 108 -0.92 13.41 -11.81
CA LEU A 108 -1.10 13.22 -10.37
C LEU A 108 0.15 13.64 -9.59
N LEU A 109 1.33 13.17 -10.01
CA LEU A 109 2.58 13.55 -9.35
C LEU A 109 2.83 15.06 -9.38
N SER A 110 2.52 15.71 -10.51
CA SER A 110 2.60 17.18 -10.61
C SER A 110 1.67 17.87 -9.62
N ALA A 111 0.44 17.39 -9.47
CA ALA A 111 -0.53 17.88 -8.48
C ALA A 111 -0.05 17.69 -7.03
N LEU A 112 0.71 16.63 -6.77
CA LEU A 112 1.33 16.36 -5.47
C LEU A 112 2.63 17.14 -5.22
N GLY A 113 2.99 18.06 -6.13
CA GLY A 113 4.16 18.93 -6.00
C GLY A 113 5.48 18.28 -6.44
N VAL A 114 5.42 17.23 -7.27
CA VAL A 114 6.58 16.66 -7.96
C VAL A 114 6.73 17.36 -9.29
N SER A 115 7.72 18.27 -9.41
CA SER A 115 7.85 19.20 -10.54
C SER A 115 8.13 18.51 -11.89
N ALA A 116 8.82 17.37 -11.87
CA ALA A 116 9.08 16.58 -13.06
C ALA A 116 9.23 15.09 -12.70
N SER A 117 8.68 14.22 -13.53
CA SER A 117 8.85 12.78 -13.39
C SER A 117 9.15 12.14 -14.74
N THR A 118 10.17 11.28 -14.77
CA THR A 118 10.51 10.48 -15.95
C THR A 118 9.57 9.28 -16.09
N LEU A 119 9.48 8.71 -17.28
CA LEU A 119 8.71 7.49 -17.50
C LEU A 119 9.22 6.32 -16.64
N SER A 120 10.53 6.23 -16.40
CA SER A 120 11.12 5.18 -15.56
C SER A 120 10.66 5.30 -14.11
N GLU A 121 10.60 6.51 -13.58
CA GLU A 121 10.11 6.79 -12.22
C GLU A 121 8.61 6.49 -12.09
N ARG A 122 7.80 6.91 -13.05
CA ARG A 122 6.37 6.57 -13.09
C ARG A 122 6.13 5.07 -13.15
N ARG A 123 6.94 4.34 -13.93
CA ARG A 123 6.91 2.85 -13.96
C ARG A 123 7.29 2.24 -12.62
N LEU A 124 8.29 2.79 -11.94
CA LEU A 124 8.70 2.30 -10.62
C LEU A 124 7.60 2.58 -9.58
N LEU A 125 7.04 3.80 -9.56
CA LEU A 125 5.91 4.12 -8.69
C LEU A 125 4.73 3.17 -8.93
N ARG A 126 4.34 2.95 -10.20
CA ARG A 126 3.28 1.99 -10.53
C ARG A 126 3.58 0.59 -10.02
N ARG A 127 4.84 0.15 -10.10
CA ARG A 127 5.23 -1.15 -9.56
C ARG A 127 5.08 -1.21 -8.05
N ILE A 128 5.47 -0.16 -7.33
CA ILE A 128 5.29 -0.07 -5.87
C ILE A 128 3.79 -0.12 -5.52
N CYS A 129 2.96 0.69 -6.19
CA CYS A 129 1.51 0.68 -5.98
C CYS A 129 0.91 -0.72 -6.18
N ARG A 130 1.27 -1.41 -7.27
CA ARG A 130 0.81 -2.78 -7.53
C ARG A 130 1.27 -3.77 -6.47
N LEU A 131 2.52 -3.69 -6.04
CA LEU A 131 3.05 -4.58 -4.99
C LEU A 131 2.28 -4.41 -3.68
N VAL A 132 1.96 -3.18 -3.28
CA VAL A 132 1.18 -2.89 -2.08
C VAL A 132 -0.24 -3.42 -2.23
N ALA A 133 -0.91 -3.16 -3.37
CA ALA A 133 -2.26 -3.64 -3.64
C ALA A 133 -2.33 -5.18 -3.69
N ASP A 134 -1.44 -5.83 -4.43
CA ASP A 134 -1.38 -7.29 -4.55
C ASP A 134 -1.12 -7.96 -3.19
N ARG A 135 -0.24 -7.37 -2.39
CA ARG A 135 0.04 -7.86 -1.04
C ARG A 135 -1.19 -7.77 -0.16
N SER A 136 -1.88 -6.62 -0.16
CA SER A 136 -3.13 -6.41 0.57
C SER A 136 -4.17 -7.46 0.20
N ALA A 137 -4.42 -7.65 -1.09
CA ALA A 137 -5.37 -8.64 -1.59
C ALA A 137 -5.02 -10.07 -1.14
N ARG A 138 -3.74 -10.44 -1.15
CA ARG A 138 -3.28 -11.77 -0.68
C ARG A 138 -3.48 -11.95 0.82
N LEU A 139 -3.26 -10.91 1.63
CA LEU A 139 -3.48 -10.98 3.08
C LEU A 139 -4.97 -11.16 3.41
N VAL A 140 -5.85 -10.46 2.71
CA VAL A 140 -7.31 -10.64 2.84
C VAL A 140 -7.71 -12.06 2.41
N ALA A 141 -7.24 -12.51 1.24
CA ALA A 141 -7.53 -13.86 0.74
C ALA A 141 -7.04 -14.95 1.70
N MET A 142 -5.87 -14.77 2.33
CA MET A 142 -5.35 -15.69 3.34
C MET A 142 -6.30 -15.79 4.56
N GLY A 143 -6.80 -14.66 5.05
CA GLY A 143 -7.74 -14.63 6.16
C GLY A 143 -9.06 -15.33 5.82
N LEU A 144 -9.61 -15.06 4.64
CA LEU A 144 -10.83 -15.70 4.14
C LEU A 144 -10.63 -17.22 3.97
N ALA A 145 -9.53 -17.64 3.36
CA ALA A 145 -9.22 -19.05 3.17
C ALA A 145 -9.04 -19.78 4.51
N ALA A 146 -8.34 -19.17 5.47
CA ALA A 146 -8.17 -19.74 6.80
C ALA A 146 -9.52 -19.93 7.52
N THR A 147 -10.42 -18.96 7.42
CA THR A 147 -11.74 -19.05 8.00
C THR A 147 -12.59 -20.12 7.32
N ALA A 148 -12.59 -20.18 5.98
CA ALA A 148 -13.32 -21.20 5.24
C ALA A 148 -12.85 -22.62 5.62
N LEU A 149 -11.54 -22.84 5.70
CA LEU A 149 -10.96 -24.12 6.11
C LEU A 149 -11.23 -24.47 7.57
N TYR A 150 -11.33 -23.47 8.45
CA TYR A 150 -11.70 -23.70 9.85
C TYR A 150 -13.15 -24.15 10.00
N ILE A 151 -14.07 -23.55 9.23
CA ILE A 151 -15.50 -23.86 9.26
C ILE A 151 -15.81 -25.17 8.54
N ASP A 152 -15.16 -25.41 7.41
CA ASP A 152 -15.36 -26.58 6.55
C ASP A 152 -14.00 -27.09 6.04
N PRO A 153 -13.31 -27.93 6.84
CA PRO A 153 -11.96 -28.42 6.49
C PRO A 153 -11.89 -29.16 5.15
N GLY A 154 -13.01 -29.68 4.68
CA GLY A 154 -13.10 -30.39 3.41
C GLY A 154 -13.55 -29.52 2.23
N LEU A 155 -13.91 -28.26 2.48
CA LEU A 155 -14.49 -27.34 1.50
C LEU A 155 -15.61 -27.96 0.67
N LYS A 156 -16.52 -28.72 1.35
CA LYS A 156 -17.60 -29.48 0.72
C LYS A 156 -18.86 -28.65 0.52
N ALA A 157 -19.03 -27.59 1.31
CA ALA A 157 -20.18 -26.71 1.23
C ALA A 157 -19.88 -25.48 0.38
N THR A 158 -20.94 -24.83 -0.12
CA THR A 158 -20.83 -23.50 -0.72
C THR A 158 -20.82 -22.45 0.40
N HIS A 159 -19.81 -21.58 0.40
CA HIS A 159 -19.69 -20.49 1.33
C HIS A 159 -19.95 -19.15 0.62
N VAL A 160 -20.64 -18.24 1.30
CA VAL A 160 -20.88 -16.88 0.82
C VAL A 160 -20.05 -15.94 1.70
N VAL A 161 -19.24 -15.11 1.05
CA VAL A 161 -18.47 -14.07 1.71
C VAL A 161 -19.13 -12.73 1.38
N ALA A 162 -19.53 -12.00 2.42
CA ALA A 162 -19.96 -10.62 2.29
C ALA A 162 -18.79 -9.71 2.72
N ALA A 163 -18.47 -8.73 1.91
CA ALA A 163 -17.45 -7.74 2.21
C ALA A 163 -18.10 -6.34 2.23
N ASP A 164 -17.73 -5.54 3.21
CA ASP A 164 -18.14 -4.15 3.33
C ASP A 164 -16.90 -3.28 3.54
N GLY A 165 -16.88 -2.13 2.89
CA GLY A 165 -15.77 -1.19 3.01
C GLY A 165 -15.52 -0.37 1.74
N SER A 166 -14.74 0.71 1.87
CA SER A 166 -14.45 1.65 0.78
C SER A 166 -13.49 1.11 -0.31
N LEU A 167 -12.98 -0.09 -0.16
CA LEU A 167 -12.13 -0.77 -1.17
C LEU A 167 -12.91 -1.71 -2.09
N PHE A 168 -14.20 -1.94 -1.83
CA PHE A 168 -15.06 -2.86 -2.59
C PHE A 168 -16.10 -2.10 -3.39
#